data_d2d696ab3a461806b33be494e05b594e
#
_entry.id   d2d696ab3a461806b33be494e05b594e
#
_cell.length_a   1.000
_cell.length_b   1.000
_cell.length_c   1.000
_cell.angle_alpha   90.00
_cell.angle_beta   90.00
_cell.angle_gamma   90.00
#
_symmetry.space_group_name_H-M   'P 1'
#
loop_
_entity.id
_entity.type
_entity.pdbx_description
1 polymer ?
#
loop_
_entity_poly.entity_id
_entity_poly.type
_entity_poly.pdbx_seq_one_letter_code
_entity_poly.pdbx_strand_id
1 'polypeptide(L)'
;EKKTVYVSVFNPAGPSVEELKGLYVESNGYVSIDAAKFHRKQEIGEIKFDIVDGLGFDNKVVRLGDPFAKTPYYDGLLLTSNYVAPVRGNKFPVLEYDFYSFQTGPVDVYTYMLPIFPLDNEHGSRYGVMVDNSPVYLPEAGAPYYSTLWIQSVLRNCRINKTTHFIDKPGKHTVKIYCGHPGMMLQKIVVDFGGLKKSYMGPESTRIN
;
A
#
# COMPACT_ATOMS: atom_id res chain seq x y z
N GLU A 1 2.94 46.98 -12.23
CA GLU A 1 2.32 46.45 -11.00
C GLU A 1 3.18 45.32 -10.48
N LYS A 2 3.72 45.42 -9.24
CA LYS A 2 4.49 44.36 -8.63
C LYS A 2 3.52 43.39 -7.93
N LYS A 3 3.52 42.13 -8.33
CA LYS A 3 2.80 41.06 -7.62
C LYS A 3 3.77 40.27 -6.72
N THR A 4 3.45 40.18 -5.44
CA THR A 4 4.21 39.40 -4.49
C THR A 4 3.53 38.02 -4.37
N VAL A 5 4.30 36.96 -4.58
CA VAL A 5 3.84 35.57 -4.40
C VAL A 5 4.55 35.03 -3.17
N TYR A 6 3.78 34.56 -2.20
CA TYR A 6 4.31 33.87 -1.04
C TYR A 6 4.32 32.37 -1.32
N VAL A 7 5.50 31.76 -1.23
CA VAL A 7 5.67 30.31 -1.36
C VAL A 7 6.07 29.79 0.03
N SER A 8 5.23 28.96 0.60
CA SER A 8 5.59 28.25 1.85
C SER A 8 6.58 27.15 1.53
N VAL A 9 7.78 27.23 2.12
CA VAL A 9 8.81 26.22 1.98
C VAL A 9 8.92 25.49 3.31
N PHE A 10 8.62 24.19 3.29
CA PHE A 10 8.90 23.31 4.41
C PHE A 10 10.36 22.83 4.30
N ASN A 11 11.20 23.26 5.21
CA ASN A 11 12.62 22.88 5.26
C ASN A 11 12.95 22.38 6.67
N PRO A 12 12.55 21.15 7.02
CA PRO A 12 12.82 20.60 8.33
C PRO A 12 14.34 20.42 8.53
N ALA A 13 14.81 20.61 9.76
CA ALA A 13 16.12 20.12 10.19
C ALA A 13 16.04 18.59 10.16
N GLY A 14 16.50 17.98 9.10
CA GLY A 14 16.32 16.56 8.82
C GLY A 14 17.58 15.92 8.24
N PRO A 15 17.50 14.65 7.89
CA PRO A 15 18.61 13.93 7.28
C PRO A 15 19.03 14.56 5.95
N SER A 16 20.27 14.33 5.59
CA SER A 16 20.82 14.72 4.29
C SER A 16 20.13 13.94 3.17
N VAL A 17 20.19 14.45 1.94
CA VAL A 17 19.67 13.75 0.74
C VAL A 17 20.30 12.36 0.60
N GLU A 18 21.57 12.24 0.96
CA GLU A 18 22.31 10.95 0.86
C GLU A 18 21.75 9.90 1.84
N GLU A 19 21.35 10.31 3.05
CA GLU A 19 20.71 9.42 4.03
C GLU A 19 19.31 8.99 3.62
N LEU A 20 18.64 9.77 2.77
CA LEU A 20 17.29 9.49 2.25
C LEU A 20 17.32 8.72 0.94
N LYS A 21 18.49 8.54 0.32
CA LYS A 21 18.62 7.86 -0.97
C LYS A 21 18.02 6.47 -0.94
N GLY A 22 17.22 6.18 -1.95
CA GLY A 22 16.49 4.91 -2.07
C GLY A 22 15.21 4.82 -1.27
N LEU A 23 14.95 5.72 -0.31
CA LEU A 23 13.71 5.76 0.46
C LEU A 23 12.62 6.54 -0.28
N TYR A 24 11.37 6.27 0.09
CA TYR A 24 10.24 7.13 -0.22
C TYR A 24 10.16 8.20 0.86
N VAL A 25 10.11 9.46 0.49
CA VAL A 25 10.18 10.58 1.45
C VAL A 25 8.89 11.37 1.45
N GLU A 26 8.42 11.72 2.64
CA GLU A 26 7.26 12.59 2.78
C GLU A 26 7.48 13.91 2.04
N SER A 27 6.54 14.25 1.20
CA SER A 27 6.50 15.51 0.46
C SER A 27 5.06 16.00 0.36
N ASN A 28 4.82 17.28 0.64
CA ASN A 28 3.49 17.88 0.62
C ASN A 28 2.45 17.16 1.51
N GLY A 29 2.89 16.54 2.62
CA GLY A 29 2.03 15.84 3.57
C GLY A 29 1.58 14.44 3.11
N TYR A 30 2.30 13.80 2.21
CA TYR A 30 2.09 12.40 1.85
C TYR A 30 3.40 11.73 1.40
N VAL A 31 3.39 10.40 1.39
CA VAL A 31 4.41 9.54 0.78
C VAL A 31 3.73 8.71 -0.31
N SER A 32 4.26 8.72 -1.53
CA SER A 32 3.76 7.91 -2.64
C SER A 32 4.78 6.86 -3.05
N ILE A 33 4.35 5.60 -3.03
CA ILE A 33 5.19 4.41 -3.13
C ILE A 33 4.80 3.61 -4.38
N ASP A 34 5.76 3.39 -5.28
CA ASP A 34 5.60 2.46 -6.41
C ASP A 34 5.61 1.02 -5.89
N ALA A 35 4.54 0.28 -6.12
CA ALA A 35 4.46 -1.09 -5.61
C ALA A 35 5.57 -2.00 -6.18
N ALA A 36 5.96 -1.80 -7.44
CA ALA A 36 7.00 -2.60 -8.09
C ALA A 36 8.42 -2.34 -7.55
N LYS A 37 8.63 -1.29 -6.75
CA LYS A 37 9.94 -0.91 -6.19
C LYS A 37 9.98 -1.14 -4.68
N PHE A 38 9.64 -2.34 -4.25
CA PHE A 38 9.76 -2.75 -2.85
C PHE A 38 11.22 -2.85 -2.41
N HIS A 39 11.48 -2.67 -1.12
CA HIS A 39 12.82 -2.78 -0.53
C HIS A 39 13.17 -4.21 -0.17
N ARG A 40 12.19 -4.95 0.35
CA ARG A 40 12.37 -6.33 0.77
C ARG A 40 11.11 -7.14 0.46
N LYS A 41 11.30 -8.43 0.25
CA LYS A 41 10.21 -9.39 0.14
C LYS A 41 10.53 -10.65 0.93
N GLN A 42 9.51 -11.26 1.50
CA GLN A 42 9.57 -12.61 2.05
C GLN A 42 8.51 -13.46 1.38
N GLU A 43 8.95 -14.48 0.68
CA GLU A 43 8.10 -15.45 -0.01
C GLU A 43 8.01 -16.73 0.82
N ILE A 44 6.86 -17.39 0.83
CA ILE A 44 6.63 -18.61 1.62
C ILE A 44 5.91 -19.64 0.74
N GLY A 45 6.47 -20.83 0.66
CA GLY A 45 5.92 -21.93 -0.12
C GLY A 45 5.75 -21.56 -1.59
N GLU A 46 4.55 -21.72 -2.11
CA GLU A 46 4.18 -21.42 -3.51
C GLU A 46 3.87 -19.93 -3.73
N ILE A 47 3.75 -19.14 -2.66
CA ILE A 47 3.44 -17.71 -2.79
C ILE A 47 4.68 -16.93 -3.16
N LYS A 48 4.72 -16.45 -4.39
CA LYS A 48 5.78 -15.63 -4.97
C LYS A 48 5.24 -14.25 -5.33
N PHE A 49 6.10 -13.25 -5.37
CA PHE A 49 5.76 -11.90 -5.79
C PHE A 49 6.41 -11.59 -7.14
N ASP A 50 5.60 -11.33 -8.15
CA ASP A 50 6.03 -11.08 -9.51
C ASP A 50 5.72 -9.65 -9.91
N ILE A 51 6.65 -9.01 -10.62
CA ILE A 51 6.40 -7.73 -11.28
C ILE A 51 5.81 -8.04 -12.66
N VAL A 52 4.64 -7.48 -12.93
CA VAL A 52 3.94 -7.61 -14.22
C VAL A 52 4.00 -6.27 -14.92
N ASP A 53 4.61 -6.27 -16.11
CA ASP A 53 4.73 -5.10 -16.99
C ASP A 53 3.45 -4.91 -17.82
N GLY A 54 3.19 -3.69 -18.25
CA GLY A 54 2.08 -3.34 -19.13
C GLY A 54 0.74 -3.14 -18.41
N LEU A 55 0.72 -3.19 -17.10
CA LEU A 55 -0.49 -3.04 -16.28
C LEU A 55 -0.37 -1.88 -15.29
N GLY A 56 -1.53 -1.35 -14.89
CA GLY A 56 -1.64 -0.30 -13.88
C GLY A 56 -1.27 1.09 -14.39
N PHE A 57 -1.31 2.07 -13.51
CA PHE A 57 -1.11 3.48 -13.84
C PHE A 57 0.34 3.80 -14.22
N ASP A 58 1.30 3.14 -13.57
CA ASP A 58 2.75 3.35 -13.79
C ASP A 58 3.35 2.25 -14.68
N ASN A 59 2.50 1.54 -15.45
CA ASN A 59 2.89 0.47 -16.38
C ASN A 59 3.58 -0.72 -15.72
N LYS A 60 3.49 -0.84 -14.38
CA LYS A 60 4.03 -1.93 -13.58
C LYS A 60 3.16 -2.15 -12.34
N VAL A 61 2.87 -3.41 -12.06
CA VAL A 61 2.19 -3.83 -10.85
C VAL A 61 2.92 -4.99 -10.19
N VAL A 62 2.68 -5.22 -8.91
CA VAL A 62 3.15 -6.42 -8.23
C VAL A 62 1.98 -7.38 -8.05
N ARG A 63 2.11 -8.59 -8.57
CA ARG A 63 1.19 -9.69 -8.29
C ARG A 63 1.54 -10.29 -6.94
N LEU A 64 0.55 -10.33 -6.05
CA LEU A 64 0.66 -10.93 -4.72
C LEU A 64 0.30 -12.42 -4.83
N GLY A 65 1.27 -13.24 -5.13
CA GLY A 65 1.11 -14.68 -5.31
C GLY A 65 0.50 -15.08 -6.66
N ASP A 66 0.76 -16.31 -7.07
CA ASP A 66 0.09 -16.92 -8.22
C ASP A 66 -1.38 -17.18 -7.86
N PRO A 67 -2.36 -16.85 -8.73
CA PRO A 67 -3.77 -17.07 -8.45
C PRO A 67 -4.16 -18.53 -8.21
N PHE A 68 -3.35 -19.49 -8.67
CA PHE A 68 -3.55 -20.92 -8.45
C PHE A 68 -2.78 -21.48 -7.24
N ALA A 69 -1.96 -20.66 -6.58
CA ALA A 69 -1.28 -21.06 -5.34
C ALA A 69 -2.31 -21.26 -4.22
N LYS A 70 -2.03 -22.23 -3.36
CA LYS A 70 -2.86 -22.44 -2.18
C LYS A 70 -2.82 -21.20 -1.30
N THR A 71 -3.99 -20.74 -0.89
CA THR A 71 -4.12 -19.66 0.10
C THR A 71 -3.37 -20.06 1.36
N PRO A 72 -2.45 -19.24 1.85
CA PRO A 72 -1.82 -19.52 3.13
C PRO A 72 -2.89 -19.43 4.21
N TYR A 73 -3.28 -20.58 4.76
CA TYR A 73 -4.18 -20.62 5.91
C TYR A 73 -3.42 -20.03 7.10
N TYR A 74 -3.89 -18.92 7.56
CA TYR A 74 -3.44 -18.32 8.79
C TYR A 74 -4.09 -19.10 9.93
N ASP A 75 -3.33 -19.85 10.71
CA ASP A 75 -3.77 -20.71 11.81
C ASP A 75 -5.06 -20.19 12.50
N GLY A 76 -6.24 -20.67 12.09
CA GLY A 76 -7.54 -20.36 12.67
C GLY A 76 -8.09 -18.93 12.45
N LEU A 77 -7.37 -18.03 11.79
CA LEU A 77 -7.88 -16.73 11.36
C LEU A 77 -8.49 -16.88 9.98
N LEU A 78 -9.77 -17.15 9.96
CA LEU A 78 -10.59 -16.91 8.78
C LEU A 78 -10.48 -15.42 8.45
N LEU A 79 -9.97 -15.09 7.27
CA LEU A 79 -9.86 -13.70 6.77
C LEU A 79 -11.26 -13.14 6.45
N THR A 80 -12.24 -13.36 7.33
CA THR A 80 -13.66 -13.10 7.08
C THR A 80 -14.14 -11.72 7.53
N SER A 81 -13.30 -10.96 8.23
CA SER A 81 -13.70 -9.65 8.75
C SER A 81 -12.61 -8.61 8.55
N ASN A 82 -12.97 -7.33 8.60
CA ASN A 82 -12.03 -6.20 8.68
C ASN A 82 -11.27 -6.18 10.03
N TYR A 83 -10.98 -7.35 10.56
CA TYR A 83 -10.43 -7.53 11.87
C TYR A 83 -8.95 -7.18 11.90
N VAL A 84 -8.57 -6.43 12.93
CA VAL A 84 -7.19 -6.14 13.27
C VAL A 84 -6.60 -7.38 13.94
N ALA A 85 -5.90 -8.21 13.19
CA ALA A 85 -5.22 -9.37 13.74
C ALA A 85 -3.76 -9.03 14.02
N PRO A 86 -3.21 -9.34 15.20
CA PRO A 86 -1.78 -9.30 15.39
C PRO A 86 -1.14 -10.42 14.56
N VAL A 87 -0.25 -10.06 13.63
CA VAL A 87 0.59 -11.05 12.94
C VAL A 87 1.57 -11.62 13.96
N ARG A 88 1.35 -12.85 14.33
CA ARG A 88 2.28 -13.58 15.20
C ARG A 88 3.31 -14.30 14.34
N GLY A 89 4.54 -13.78 14.34
CA GLY A 89 5.70 -14.41 13.69
C GLY A 89 5.78 -14.19 12.17
N ASN A 90 6.90 -14.63 11.58
CA ASN A 90 7.22 -14.50 10.14
C ASN A 90 6.49 -15.54 9.27
N LYS A 91 5.20 -15.76 9.49
CA LYS A 91 4.46 -16.84 8.81
C LYS A 91 3.75 -16.41 7.54
N PHE A 92 3.93 -15.16 7.07
CA PHE A 92 3.18 -14.64 5.94
C PHE A 92 4.08 -14.10 4.85
N PRO A 93 3.75 -14.36 3.57
CA PRO A 93 4.41 -13.67 2.46
C PRO A 93 4.17 -12.18 2.58
N VAL A 94 5.24 -11.38 2.50
CA VAL A 94 5.18 -9.93 2.73
C VAL A 94 6.10 -9.17 1.78
N LEU A 95 5.63 -8.00 1.35
CA LEU A 95 6.41 -6.95 0.70
C LEU A 95 6.61 -5.81 1.69
N GLU A 96 7.82 -5.27 1.75
CA GLU A 96 8.16 -4.17 2.65
C GLU A 96 8.68 -2.97 1.87
N TYR A 97 8.18 -1.79 2.26
CA TYR A 97 8.48 -0.49 1.65
C TYR A 97 8.93 0.47 2.72
N ASP A 98 10.20 0.89 2.68
CA ASP A 98 10.76 1.84 3.61
C ASP A 98 10.44 3.28 3.17
N PHE A 99 10.02 4.09 4.11
CA PHE A 99 9.76 5.50 3.87
C PHE A 99 10.26 6.35 5.03
N TYR A 100 10.41 7.64 4.80
CA TYR A 100 10.77 8.63 5.80
C TYR A 100 9.64 9.63 5.97
N SER A 101 9.22 9.89 7.21
CA SER A 101 8.26 10.93 7.55
C SER A 101 8.88 12.01 8.41
N PHE A 102 8.45 13.24 8.17
CA PHE A 102 8.76 14.40 9.01
C PHE A 102 7.66 14.68 10.04
N GLN A 103 6.48 14.16 9.80
CA GLN A 103 5.29 14.34 10.62
C GLN A 103 4.99 13.10 11.45
N THR A 104 4.16 13.31 12.48
CA THR A 104 3.65 12.27 13.39
C THR A 104 2.14 12.36 13.48
N GLY A 105 1.52 11.34 14.05
CA GLY A 105 0.08 11.30 14.30
C GLY A 105 -0.65 10.25 13.48
N PRO A 106 -1.98 10.35 13.39
CA PRO A 106 -2.78 9.45 12.58
C PRO A 106 -2.49 9.67 11.09
N VAL A 107 -2.33 8.56 10.35
CA VAL A 107 -2.10 8.57 8.90
C VAL A 107 -3.05 7.60 8.22
N ASP A 108 -3.55 7.99 7.07
CA ASP A 108 -4.33 7.11 6.22
C ASP A 108 -3.42 6.45 5.17
N VAL A 109 -3.44 5.12 5.13
CA VAL A 109 -2.71 4.35 4.11
C VAL A 109 -3.69 3.92 3.04
N TYR A 110 -3.52 4.45 1.84
CA TYR A 110 -4.28 4.08 0.66
C TYR A 110 -3.51 3.05 -0.16
N THR A 111 -4.16 1.94 -0.47
CA THR A 111 -3.63 0.91 -1.37
C THR A 111 -4.43 0.90 -2.66
N TYR A 112 -3.73 1.02 -3.77
CA TYR A 112 -4.28 1.04 -5.12
C TYR A 112 -4.10 -0.35 -5.73
N MET A 113 -5.20 -1.09 -5.88
CA MET A 113 -5.22 -2.45 -6.42
C MET A 113 -5.85 -2.45 -7.81
N LEU A 114 -5.44 -3.34 -8.70
CA LEU A 114 -6.24 -3.61 -9.89
C LEU A 114 -7.59 -4.22 -9.47
N PRO A 115 -8.68 -3.87 -10.17
CA PRO A 115 -9.98 -4.48 -9.91
C PRO A 115 -9.92 -5.97 -10.21
N ILE A 116 -10.34 -6.79 -9.27
CA ILE A 116 -10.41 -8.25 -9.41
C ILE A 116 -11.74 -8.77 -8.88
N PHE A 117 -12.13 -9.95 -9.37
CA PHE A 117 -13.14 -10.77 -8.72
C PHE A 117 -12.48 -11.68 -7.69
N PRO A 118 -13.13 -11.90 -6.54
CA PRO A 118 -12.69 -12.93 -5.62
C PRO A 118 -12.65 -14.29 -6.35
N LEU A 119 -11.55 -15.01 -6.17
CA LEU A 119 -11.43 -16.40 -6.64
C LEU A 119 -12.29 -17.35 -5.79
N ASP A 120 -12.65 -16.90 -4.60
CA ASP A 120 -13.42 -17.62 -3.60
C ASP A 120 -14.52 -16.67 -3.09
N ASN A 121 -15.79 -17.11 -3.22
CA ASN A 121 -16.95 -16.34 -2.80
C ASN A 121 -17.13 -16.31 -1.27
N GLU A 122 -16.50 -17.23 -0.53
CA GLU A 122 -16.64 -17.33 0.93
C GLU A 122 -15.70 -16.37 1.66
N HIS A 123 -14.49 -16.15 1.13
CA HIS A 123 -13.42 -15.45 1.84
C HIS A 123 -13.04 -14.08 1.24
N GLY A 124 -13.48 -13.81 0.00
CA GLY A 124 -13.15 -12.57 -0.71
C GLY A 124 -11.69 -12.53 -1.17
N SER A 125 -11.17 -11.33 -1.41
CA SER A 125 -9.77 -11.10 -1.84
C SER A 125 -9.08 -10.17 -0.84
N ARG A 126 -8.65 -10.73 0.29
CA ARG A 126 -8.08 -9.97 1.41
C ARG A 126 -6.57 -10.00 1.41
N TYR A 127 -5.97 -8.91 1.84
CA TYR A 127 -4.53 -8.74 2.06
C TYR A 127 -4.31 -7.97 3.36
N GLY A 128 -3.09 -8.00 3.88
CA GLY A 128 -2.75 -7.29 5.10
C GLY A 128 -2.05 -5.97 4.82
N VAL A 129 -2.37 -4.93 5.59
CA VAL A 129 -1.64 -3.65 5.60
C VAL A 129 -1.19 -3.36 7.03
N MET A 130 0.08 -3.07 7.20
CA MET A 130 0.70 -2.76 8.48
C MET A 130 1.72 -1.64 8.30
N VAL A 131 1.83 -0.77 9.27
CA VAL A 131 2.92 0.22 9.36
C VAL A 131 3.72 -0.11 10.60
N ASP A 132 5.03 -0.31 10.45
CA ASP A 132 5.97 -0.72 11.49
C ASP A 132 5.50 -1.96 12.27
N ASN A 133 5.13 -1.79 13.52
CA ASN A 133 4.61 -2.84 14.41
C ASN A 133 3.15 -2.58 14.82
N SER A 134 2.42 -1.75 14.06
CA SER A 134 1.00 -1.51 14.31
C SER A 134 0.19 -2.80 14.10
N PRO A 135 -1.07 -2.85 14.54
CA PRO A 135 -1.98 -3.92 14.14
C PRO A 135 -2.11 -4.04 12.63
N VAL A 136 -2.28 -5.27 12.13
CA VAL A 136 -2.53 -5.53 10.70
C VAL A 136 -4.01 -5.30 10.40
N TYR A 137 -4.29 -4.48 9.40
CA TYR A 137 -5.62 -4.33 8.82
C TYR A 137 -5.77 -5.26 7.62
N LEU A 138 -6.96 -5.79 7.41
CA LEU A 138 -7.28 -6.76 6.35
C LEU A 138 -8.30 -6.19 5.35
N PRO A 139 -7.93 -5.22 4.52
CA PRO A 139 -8.82 -4.71 3.49
C PRO A 139 -9.10 -5.76 2.41
N GLU A 140 -10.21 -5.55 1.68
CA GLU A 140 -10.62 -6.41 0.59
C GLU A 140 -10.43 -5.72 -0.76
N ALA A 141 -9.70 -6.38 -1.68
CA ALA A 141 -9.48 -5.89 -3.03
C ALA A 141 -10.67 -6.18 -3.96
N GLY A 142 -11.42 -7.24 -3.70
CA GLY A 142 -12.63 -7.59 -4.43
C GLY A 142 -13.83 -6.70 -4.10
N ALA A 143 -14.85 -6.79 -4.93
CA ALA A 143 -16.16 -6.19 -4.70
C ALA A 143 -17.26 -7.09 -5.26
N PRO A 144 -18.47 -7.12 -4.67
CA PRO A 144 -19.57 -7.90 -5.20
C PRO A 144 -19.90 -7.50 -6.65
N TYR A 145 -20.14 -8.50 -7.50
CA TYR A 145 -20.45 -8.30 -8.90
C TYR A 145 -21.64 -7.35 -9.10
N TYR A 146 -21.56 -6.43 -10.04
CA TYR A 146 -22.52 -5.35 -10.31
C TYR A 146 -22.82 -4.40 -9.12
N SER A 147 -22.11 -4.49 -8.00
CA SER A 147 -22.22 -3.45 -6.97
C SER A 147 -21.70 -2.11 -7.48
N THR A 148 -22.20 -1.01 -6.91
CA THR A 148 -21.67 0.34 -7.20
C THR A 148 -20.15 0.40 -7.04
N LEU A 149 -19.64 -0.29 -6.02
CA LEU A 149 -18.23 -0.35 -5.72
C LEU A 149 -17.44 -1.07 -6.84
N TRP A 150 -17.99 -2.17 -7.36
CA TRP A 150 -17.39 -2.90 -8.48
C TRP A 150 -17.34 -2.03 -9.74
N ILE A 151 -18.49 -1.41 -10.11
CA ILE A 151 -18.61 -0.53 -11.27
C ILE A 151 -17.59 0.62 -11.18
N GLN A 152 -17.53 1.30 -10.04
CA GLN A 152 -16.57 2.40 -9.83
C GLN A 152 -15.12 1.94 -9.94
N SER A 153 -14.79 0.75 -9.41
CA SER A 153 -13.44 0.20 -9.47
C SER A 153 -13.03 -0.12 -10.90
N VAL A 154 -13.93 -0.73 -11.69
CA VAL A 154 -13.69 -1.06 -13.10
C VAL A 154 -13.54 0.21 -13.94
N LEU A 155 -14.46 1.16 -13.82
CA LEU A 155 -14.41 2.43 -14.57
C LEU A 155 -13.13 3.24 -14.25
N ARG A 156 -12.62 3.13 -13.03
CA ARG A 156 -11.40 3.79 -12.58
C ARG A 156 -10.14 2.97 -12.88
N ASN A 157 -10.30 1.71 -13.31
CA ASN A 157 -9.22 0.73 -13.40
C ASN A 157 -8.41 0.59 -12.09
N CYS A 158 -9.06 0.83 -10.97
CA CYS A 158 -8.42 0.82 -9.65
C CYS A 158 -9.44 0.63 -8.53
N ARG A 159 -9.14 -0.30 -7.64
CA ARG A 159 -9.78 -0.45 -6.33
C ARG A 159 -8.89 0.24 -5.29
N ILE A 160 -9.40 1.29 -4.66
CA ILE A 160 -8.67 2.01 -3.60
C ILE A 160 -9.26 1.59 -2.25
N ASN A 161 -8.41 1.06 -1.39
CA ASN A 161 -8.74 0.78 0.01
C ASN A 161 -7.98 1.73 0.93
N LYS A 162 -8.55 2.00 2.09
CA LYS A 162 -7.99 2.87 3.11
C LYS A 162 -7.90 2.14 4.44
N THR A 163 -6.76 2.24 5.10
CA THR A 163 -6.54 1.83 6.49
C THR A 163 -5.92 2.98 7.27
N THR A 164 -6.21 3.09 8.57
CA THR A 164 -5.68 4.17 9.41
C THR A 164 -4.68 3.61 10.40
N HIS A 165 -3.50 4.22 10.44
CA HIS A 165 -2.38 3.84 11.31
C HIS A 165 -1.91 5.06 12.11
N PHE A 166 -0.88 4.87 12.93
CA PHE A 166 -0.30 5.93 13.74
C PHE A 166 1.23 5.92 13.61
N ILE A 167 1.81 7.08 13.34
CA ILE A 167 3.25 7.33 13.34
C ILE A 167 3.61 8.05 14.63
N ASP A 168 4.41 7.42 15.47
CA ASP A 168 4.73 7.91 16.82
C ASP A 168 5.85 8.97 16.84
N LYS A 169 6.74 8.94 15.88
CA LYS A 169 7.90 9.85 15.78
C LYS A 169 8.27 10.10 14.31
N PRO A 170 8.91 11.24 13.99
CA PRO A 170 9.54 11.43 12.69
C PRO A 170 10.68 10.43 12.48
N GLY A 171 10.94 10.05 11.24
CA GLY A 171 12.04 9.15 10.93
C GLY A 171 11.72 8.11 9.88
N LYS A 172 12.50 7.04 9.88
CA LYS A 172 12.34 5.92 8.98
C LYS A 172 11.27 4.95 9.49
N HIS A 173 10.34 4.60 8.62
CA HIS A 173 9.22 3.69 8.84
C HIS A 173 9.13 2.65 7.74
N THR A 174 8.30 1.62 7.93
CA THR A 174 8.09 0.57 6.93
C THR A 174 6.61 0.27 6.78
N VAL A 175 6.08 0.40 5.56
CA VAL A 175 4.78 -0.19 5.20
C VAL A 175 5.00 -1.64 4.80
N LYS A 176 4.17 -2.54 5.32
CA LYS A 176 4.18 -3.96 5.01
C LYS A 176 2.85 -4.37 4.37
N ILE A 177 2.95 -5.05 3.22
CA ILE A 177 1.79 -5.61 2.51
C ILE A 177 1.90 -7.12 2.55
N TYR A 178 0.99 -7.76 3.25
CA TYR A 178 0.92 -9.21 3.37
C TYR A 178 0.00 -9.81 2.31
N CYS A 179 0.45 -10.85 1.65
CA CYS A 179 -0.41 -11.63 0.77
C CYS A 179 -1.38 -12.46 1.63
N GLY A 180 -2.66 -12.13 1.57
CA GLY A 180 -3.74 -12.95 2.16
C GLY A 180 -4.25 -13.99 1.15
N HIS A 181 -4.96 -13.52 0.15
CA HIS A 181 -5.37 -14.35 -0.98
C HIS A 181 -4.44 -14.10 -2.17
N PRO A 182 -3.96 -15.14 -2.84
CA PRO A 182 -3.07 -14.96 -3.99
C PRO A 182 -3.81 -14.39 -5.21
N GLY A 183 -3.04 -13.85 -6.16
CA GLY A 183 -3.56 -13.35 -7.44
C GLY A 183 -3.94 -11.87 -7.47
N MET A 184 -3.96 -11.17 -6.34
CA MET A 184 -4.19 -9.73 -6.30
C MET A 184 -3.01 -8.97 -6.90
N MET A 185 -3.28 -7.79 -7.46
CA MET A 185 -2.26 -6.96 -8.09
C MET A 185 -2.25 -5.56 -7.48
N LEU A 186 -1.13 -5.23 -6.83
CA LEU A 186 -0.88 -3.94 -6.17
C LEU A 186 -0.18 -2.99 -7.14
N GLN A 187 -0.73 -1.77 -7.30
CA GLN A 187 -0.19 -0.74 -8.18
C GLN A 187 0.64 0.29 -7.40
N LYS A 188 0.07 0.82 -6.32
CA LYS A 188 0.62 1.96 -5.58
C LYS A 188 0.17 1.92 -4.13
N ILE A 189 1.00 2.49 -3.25
CA ILE A 189 0.63 2.76 -1.85
C ILE A 189 0.84 4.25 -1.59
N VAL A 190 -0.09 4.89 -0.89
CA VAL A 190 0.07 6.28 -0.45
C VAL A 190 -0.15 6.35 1.06
N VAL A 191 0.85 6.86 1.78
CA VAL A 191 0.72 7.20 3.19
C VAL A 191 0.40 8.69 3.27
N ASP A 192 -0.80 9.03 3.73
CA ASP A 192 -1.33 10.39 3.74
C ASP A 192 -1.35 10.97 5.16
N PHE A 193 -0.63 12.06 5.34
CA PHE A 193 -0.60 12.88 6.56
C PHE A 193 -1.60 14.05 6.48
N GLY A 194 -2.51 14.03 5.49
CA GLY A 194 -3.52 15.07 5.26
C GLY A 194 -3.23 15.98 4.07
N GLY A 195 -2.18 15.70 3.30
CA GLY A 195 -1.79 16.48 2.12
C GLY A 195 -2.25 15.91 0.78
N LEU A 196 -2.82 14.70 0.77
CA LEU A 196 -3.21 14.02 -0.46
C LEU A 196 -4.38 14.73 -1.16
N LYS A 197 -4.15 15.16 -2.39
CA LYS A 197 -5.20 15.72 -3.26
C LYS A 197 -5.83 14.61 -4.11
N LYS A 198 -7.14 14.72 -4.31
CA LYS A 198 -7.85 13.78 -5.20
C LYS A 198 -7.31 13.87 -6.61
N SER A 199 -6.93 12.73 -7.17
CA SER A 199 -6.51 12.59 -8.56
C SER A 199 -6.95 11.22 -9.08
N TYR A 200 -6.97 11.06 -10.41
CA TYR A 200 -7.36 9.79 -11.04
C TYR A 200 -6.29 8.70 -10.81
N MET A 201 -5.02 9.05 -11.03
CA MET A 201 -3.90 8.10 -11.00
C MET A 201 -3.16 8.05 -9.65
N GLY A 202 -3.57 8.87 -8.70
CA GLY A 202 -2.79 9.09 -7.47
C GLY A 202 -1.58 10.01 -7.71
N PRO A 203 -0.82 10.34 -6.66
CA PRO A 203 0.36 11.18 -6.78
C PRO A 203 1.53 10.43 -7.40
N GLU A 204 2.46 11.18 -7.97
CA GLU A 204 3.74 10.65 -8.43
C GLU A 204 4.58 10.11 -7.26
N SER A 205 5.52 9.21 -7.58
CA SER A 205 6.41 8.60 -6.60
C SER A 205 7.27 9.62 -5.88
N THR A 206 7.37 9.50 -4.57
CA THR A 206 8.23 10.37 -3.73
C THR A 206 9.59 9.73 -3.42
N ARG A 207 10.03 8.75 -4.21
CA ARG A 207 11.32 8.09 -4.03
C ARG A 207 12.48 9.01 -4.34
N ILE A 208 13.46 9.07 -3.44
CA ILE A 208 14.75 9.72 -3.69
C ILE A 208 15.67 8.71 -4.39
N ASN A 209 16.18 9.08 -5.59
CA ASN A 209 17.07 8.24 -6.40
C ASN A 209 18.53 8.46 -6.06
#